data_053e89b7f22db149f7ed89edd4888667
#
_entry.id   053e89b7f22db149f7ed89edd4888667
#
_cell.length_a   1.000
_cell.length_b   1.000
_cell.length_c   1.000
_cell.angle_alpha   90.00
_cell.angle_beta   90.00
_cell.angle_gamma   90.00
#
_symmetry.space_group_name_H-M   'P 1'
#
loop_
_entity.id
_entity.type
_entity.pdbx_description
1 polymer ?
#
loop_
_entity_poly.entity_id
_entity_poly.type
_entity_poly.pdbx_seq_one_letter_code
_entity_poly.pdbx_strand_id
1 'polypeptide(L)'
;MNMLLFEQQPPPTPEEVEVTMGGRRTVIGTRGGAVVAAERNRRVVVEEEERLEIVDLSGISLSSLPNPNLNLATICKLDLSNNNLQSIPESLTARLLNVVVLDVHSNQLKSLPHSIGCLTKLKTLNVSGNLITILPKTLEDCRCLEELNVNFNKLIKLPDTIGFELSNLRKLSVNSNKLVYLPHSISHLKNLRVLDARLNSLTALPDDLENLIKLEVLNVSQNFHHLQTLPYSIGLLLSLAELDISYNRITSLPDSIGCLKRLHKLCVDGNPLSSPPPFVFEQGVHAVREYLSEKMNTRNLSSHKKKSWVGKLVRYGTFNGGYGYFRTNEPREDREAFMYSQYRSIDGLTSPRYIGTFTPRRFFWTRGYWTR
;
A
#
# COMPACT_ATOMS: atom_id res chain seq x y z
N MET A 1 -51.47 -15.24 52.90
CA MET A 1 -51.78 -13.85 52.49
C MET A 1 -50.57 -13.02 52.87
N ASN A 2 -49.56 -13.00 52.03
CA ASN A 2 -48.38 -12.12 52.16
C ASN A 2 -48.03 -11.63 50.73
N MET A 3 -48.34 -10.36 50.51
CA MET A 3 -47.92 -9.62 49.31
C MET A 3 -46.44 -9.28 49.44
N LEU A 4 -45.64 -9.81 48.51
CA LEU A 4 -44.28 -9.36 48.33
C LEU A 4 -44.28 -8.16 47.37
N LEU A 5 -43.92 -7.02 47.87
CA LEU A 5 -43.65 -5.78 47.17
C LEU A 5 -42.39 -5.98 46.33
N PHE A 6 -42.52 -5.87 45.00
CA PHE A 6 -41.38 -5.74 44.11
C PHE A 6 -40.89 -4.29 44.15
N GLU A 7 -39.75 -4.06 44.80
CA GLU A 7 -38.99 -2.84 44.68
C GLU A 7 -38.36 -2.79 43.28
N GLN A 8 -38.77 -1.80 42.50
CA GLN A 8 -38.11 -1.49 41.22
C GLN A 8 -36.75 -0.82 41.53
N GLN A 9 -35.66 -1.47 41.13
CA GLN A 9 -34.33 -0.86 41.09
C GLN A 9 -34.31 0.26 40.05
N PRO A 10 -33.64 1.39 40.35
CA PRO A 10 -33.43 2.46 39.37
C PRO A 10 -32.50 2.00 38.24
N PRO A 11 -32.61 2.60 37.05
CA PRO A 11 -31.76 2.25 35.92
C PRO A 11 -30.28 2.55 36.21
N PRO A 12 -29.33 1.78 35.66
CA PRO A 12 -27.90 1.99 35.89
C PRO A 12 -27.48 3.38 35.39
N THR A 13 -26.73 4.07 36.21
CA THR A 13 -26.06 5.32 35.86
C THR A 13 -25.08 5.09 34.69
N PRO A 14 -24.90 6.07 33.79
CA PRO A 14 -23.93 5.94 32.70
C PRO A 14 -22.53 5.73 33.24
N GLU A 15 -21.86 4.68 32.82
CA GLU A 15 -20.47 4.39 33.13
C GLU A 15 -19.58 5.55 32.66
N GLU A 16 -18.80 6.09 33.58
CA GLU A 16 -17.77 7.07 33.30
C GLU A 16 -16.63 6.39 32.49
N VAL A 17 -16.42 6.83 31.28
CA VAL A 17 -15.28 6.37 30.46
C VAL A 17 -14.05 7.17 30.85
N GLU A 18 -13.07 6.49 31.44
CA GLU A 18 -11.79 7.10 31.85
C GLU A 18 -10.89 7.27 30.61
N VAL A 19 -10.63 8.51 30.24
CA VAL A 19 -9.74 8.86 29.10
C VAL A 19 -8.37 9.20 29.65
N THR A 20 -7.35 8.43 29.26
CA THR A 20 -5.97 8.66 29.70
C THR A 20 -5.27 9.66 28.75
N MET A 21 -5.05 10.86 29.25
CA MET A 21 -4.26 11.90 28.57
C MET A 21 -2.86 11.97 29.15
N GLY A 22 -1.84 11.84 28.33
CA GLY A 22 -0.44 12.25 28.58
C GLY A 22 0.06 12.14 30.02
N GLY A 23 -0.01 10.98 30.67
CA GLY A 23 0.59 10.71 31.97
C GLY A 23 -0.08 11.35 33.19
N ARG A 24 -1.24 11.98 33.06
CA ARG A 24 -2.05 12.46 34.21
C ARG A 24 -3.49 11.97 34.07
N ARG A 25 -3.99 11.30 35.13
CA ARG A 25 -5.39 10.93 35.27
C ARG A 25 -6.19 12.19 35.58
N THR A 26 -7.15 12.55 34.77
CA THR A 26 -8.09 13.65 35.02
C THR A 26 -9.50 13.08 35.02
N VAL A 27 -10.15 13.15 36.17
CA VAL A 27 -11.56 12.80 36.33
C VAL A 27 -12.38 14.04 36.00
N ILE A 28 -13.23 13.97 34.96
CA ILE A 28 -14.13 15.08 34.59
C ILE A 28 -15.46 14.89 35.33
N GLY A 29 -15.63 15.60 36.43
CA GLY A 29 -16.91 15.74 37.11
C GLY A 29 -17.65 16.98 36.60
N THR A 30 -18.90 16.79 36.18
CA THR A 30 -19.78 17.89 35.79
C THR A 30 -20.28 18.67 37.02
N ARG A 31 -19.89 19.92 37.16
CA ARG A 31 -20.66 20.93 37.93
C ARG A 31 -20.67 22.25 37.18
N GLY A 32 -21.88 22.71 36.89
CA GLY A 32 -22.12 24.01 36.29
C GLY A 32 -21.83 25.15 37.27
N GLY A 33 -21.43 26.28 36.69
CA GLY A 33 -21.26 27.54 37.43
C GLY A 33 -20.73 28.59 36.46
N ALA A 34 -21.64 29.44 35.95
CA ALA A 34 -21.27 30.62 35.18
C ALA A 34 -20.64 31.66 36.14
N VAL A 35 -19.46 32.18 35.76
CA VAL A 35 -18.94 33.44 36.28
C VAL A 35 -18.76 34.41 35.15
N VAL A 36 -19.58 35.44 35.12
CA VAL A 36 -19.45 36.61 34.23
C VAL A 36 -18.44 37.54 34.86
N ALA A 37 -17.36 37.82 34.18
CA ALA A 37 -16.52 38.98 34.48
C ALA A 37 -16.26 39.73 33.18
N ALA A 38 -16.88 40.92 33.10
CA ALA A 38 -16.59 41.90 32.05
C ALA A 38 -15.35 42.69 32.45
N GLU A 39 -14.33 42.73 31.57
CA GLU A 39 -13.44 43.90 31.45
C GLU A 39 -12.66 43.97 30.15
N ARG A 40 -12.95 45.08 29.43
CA ARG A 40 -12.16 45.94 28.54
C ARG A 40 -11.03 45.35 27.67
N ASN A 41 -11.28 45.38 26.40
CA ASN A 41 -10.36 45.75 25.27
C ASN A 41 -8.85 45.67 25.54
N ARG A 42 -8.31 44.51 25.31
CA ARG A 42 -7.08 44.24 24.54
C ARG A 42 -7.23 42.90 23.88
N ARG A 43 -7.35 42.86 22.55
CA ARG A 43 -7.13 41.63 21.80
C ARG A 43 -5.67 41.23 21.98
N VAL A 44 -5.37 40.52 23.03
CA VAL A 44 -4.25 39.59 23.07
C VAL A 44 -4.73 38.41 22.24
N VAL A 45 -4.25 38.31 21.02
CA VAL A 45 -4.28 37.06 20.28
C VAL A 45 -3.31 36.16 21.04
N VAL A 46 -3.80 35.47 22.07
CA VAL A 46 -3.12 34.30 22.61
C VAL A 46 -3.29 33.28 21.50
N GLU A 47 -2.24 33.04 20.74
CA GLU A 47 -2.10 31.81 20.00
C GLU A 47 -2.14 30.71 21.06
N GLU A 48 -3.32 30.16 21.32
CA GLU A 48 -3.46 28.89 22.00
C GLU A 48 -2.71 27.89 21.13
N GLU A 49 -1.49 27.52 21.54
CA GLU A 49 -0.82 26.35 20.97
C GLU A 49 -1.82 25.20 21.10
N GLU A 50 -2.40 24.80 19.95
CA GLU A 50 -3.35 23.69 19.89
C GLU A 50 -2.61 22.46 20.42
N ARG A 51 -2.90 22.06 21.68
CA ARG A 51 -2.32 20.87 22.29
C ARG A 51 -2.88 19.68 21.56
N LEU A 52 -2.02 19.06 20.76
CA LEU A 52 -2.37 17.83 20.03
C LEU A 52 -2.55 16.68 21.05
N GLU A 53 -3.65 15.96 20.93
CA GLU A 53 -4.07 14.90 21.85
C GLU A 53 -3.82 13.50 21.27
N ILE A 54 -3.45 12.58 22.14
CA ILE A 54 -3.39 11.15 21.83
C ILE A 54 -4.59 10.51 22.55
N VAL A 55 -5.43 9.84 21.78
CA VAL A 55 -6.62 9.13 22.28
C VAL A 55 -6.42 7.64 22.05
N ASP A 56 -6.41 6.89 23.15
CA ASP A 56 -6.32 5.44 23.14
C ASP A 56 -7.64 4.84 23.68
N LEU A 57 -8.34 4.15 22.78
CA LEU A 57 -9.57 3.42 23.04
C LEU A 57 -9.42 1.95 22.65
N SER A 58 -8.20 1.42 22.71
CA SER A 58 -7.92 0.04 22.35
C SER A 58 -8.44 -0.96 23.37
N GLY A 59 -8.92 -2.12 22.92
CA GLY A 59 -9.21 -3.28 23.76
C GLY A 59 -10.40 -3.14 24.73
N ILE A 60 -11.29 -2.16 24.53
CA ILE A 60 -12.42 -1.92 25.44
C ILE A 60 -13.76 -2.48 24.89
N SER A 61 -13.68 -3.39 23.92
CA SER A 61 -14.83 -4.09 23.35
C SER A 61 -15.88 -3.20 22.68
N LEU A 62 -15.49 -2.05 22.14
CA LEU A 62 -16.39 -1.15 21.43
C LEU A 62 -17.06 -1.82 20.24
N SER A 63 -18.37 -1.82 20.19
CA SER A 63 -19.18 -2.24 19.02
C SER A 63 -19.53 -1.06 18.11
N SER A 64 -19.58 0.14 18.67
CA SER A 64 -19.78 1.41 17.97
C SER A 64 -19.02 2.51 18.67
N LEU A 65 -18.68 3.55 17.93
CA LEU A 65 -18.00 4.69 18.53
C LEU A 65 -19.03 5.56 19.27
N PRO A 66 -18.79 5.89 20.55
CA PRO A 66 -19.64 6.82 21.27
C PRO A 66 -19.59 8.18 20.55
N ASN A 67 -20.68 8.93 20.64
CA ASN A 67 -20.73 10.29 20.10
C ASN A 67 -19.81 11.17 20.96
N PRO A 68 -18.56 11.44 20.57
CA PRO A 68 -17.64 12.04 21.48
C PRO A 68 -17.94 13.54 21.62
N ASN A 69 -18.08 14.00 22.86
CA ASN A 69 -17.95 15.42 23.17
C ASN A 69 -16.48 15.91 23.06
N LEU A 70 -15.63 15.11 22.39
CA LEU A 70 -14.22 15.39 22.17
C LEU A 70 -14.06 16.39 21.02
N ASN A 71 -13.12 17.29 21.17
CA ASN A 71 -12.67 18.11 20.07
C ASN A 71 -11.83 17.26 19.11
N LEU A 72 -12.48 16.63 18.12
CA LEU A 72 -11.85 15.72 17.18
C LEU A 72 -10.72 16.40 16.35
N ALA A 73 -10.72 17.74 16.31
CA ALA A 73 -9.70 18.48 15.57
C ALA A 73 -8.35 18.53 16.33
N THR A 74 -8.31 18.31 17.64
CA THR A 74 -7.06 18.26 18.41
C THR A 74 -6.36 16.90 18.37
N ILE A 75 -7.05 15.85 17.91
CA ILE A 75 -6.52 14.49 17.93
C ILE A 75 -5.44 14.32 16.84
N CYS A 76 -4.21 13.99 17.25
CA CYS A 76 -3.13 13.64 16.34
C CYS A 76 -2.87 12.12 16.26
N LYS A 77 -3.18 11.35 17.28
CA LYS A 77 -3.14 9.89 17.27
C LYS A 77 -4.44 9.34 17.85
N LEU A 78 -5.07 8.44 17.07
CA LEU A 78 -6.27 7.73 17.49
C LEU A 78 -6.03 6.22 17.37
N ASP A 79 -6.13 5.54 18.52
CA ASP A 79 -6.05 4.09 18.60
C ASP A 79 -7.42 3.52 18.97
N LEU A 80 -7.98 2.73 18.06
CA LEU A 80 -9.26 2.03 18.18
C LEU A 80 -9.06 0.52 18.02
N SER A 81 -7.84 0.04 18.14
CA SER A 81 -7.48 -1.35 17.89
C SER A 81 -8.12 -2.32 18.88
N ASN A 82 -8.18 -3.60 18.50
CA ASN A 82 -8.68 -4.67 19.36
C ASN A 82 -10.09 -4.43 19.91
N ASN A 83 -11.01 -4.01 19.06
CA ASN A 83 -12.40 -3.76 19.39
C ASN A 83 -13.35 -4.60 18.50
N ASN A 84 -14.66 -4.37 18.59
CA ASN A 84 -15.68 -5.06 17.80
C ASN A 84 -16.34 -4.16 16.75
N LEU A 85 -15.63 -3.13 16.29
CA LEU A 85 -16.15 -2.14 15.35
C LEU A 85 -16.45 -2.76 14.00
N GLN A 86 -17.69 -2.59 13.51
CA GLN A 86 -18.09 -3.04 12.16
C GLN A 86 -17.95 -1.95 11.10
N SER A 87 -17.97 -0.70 11.50
CA SER A 87 -17.78 0.46 10.63
C SER A 87 -17.20 1.64 11.39
N ILE A 88 -16.58 2.56 10.69
CA ILE A 88 -16.15 3.86 11.20
C ILE A 88 -17.10 4.90 10.59
N PRO A 89 -17.76 5.76 11.38
CA PRO A 89 -18.67 6.78 10.86
C PRO A 89 -17.95 7.80 9.97
N GLU A 90 -18.56 8.17 8.86
CA GLU A 90 -18.07 9.24 7.96
C GLU A 90 -17.90 10.56 8.73
N SER A 91 -18.83 10.89 9.62
CA SER A 91 -18.80 12.12 10.43
C SER A 91 -17.62 12.17 11.39
N LEU A 92 -17.09 11.04 11.84
CA LEU A 92 -15.90 10.98 12.67
C LEU A 92 -14.66 11.31 11.85
N THR A 93 -14.41 10.54 10.78
CA THR A 93 -13.20 10.69 9.96
C THR A 93 -13.13 12.06 9.29
N ALA A 94 -14.27 12.61 8.85
CA ALA A 94 -14.32 13.95 8.28
C ALA A 94 -13.89 15.08 9.25
N ARG A 95 -13.90 14.83 10.57
CA ARG A 95 -13.54 15.81 11.60
C ARG A 95 -12.14 15.61 12.21
N LEU A 96 -11.48 14.49 11.91
CA LEU A 96 -10.13 14.16 12.41
C LEU A 96 -9.02 14.84 11.59
N LEU A 97 -9.10 16.16 11.43
CA LEU A 97 -8.28 16.92 10.48
C LEU A 97 -6.78 16.95 10.80
N ASN A 98 -6.40 16.69 12.06
CA ASN A 98 -5.02 16.73 12.51
C ASN A 98 -4.44 15.34 12.79
N VAL A 99 -5.20 14.26 12.52
CA VAL A 99 -4.71 12.91 12.80
C VAL A 99 -3.52 12.55 11.90
N VAL A 100 -2.46 12.08 12.54
CA VAL A 100 -1.21 11.61 11.93
C VAL A 100 -1.12 10.09 11.98
N VAL A 101 -1.64 9.48 13.04
CA VAL A 101 -1.65 8.02 13.25
C VAL A 101 -3.08 7.58 13.52
N LEU A 102 -3.59 6.68 12.69
CA LEU A 102 -4.87 6.01 12.89
C LEU A 102 -4.64 4.50 12.95
N ASP A 103 -4.92 3.92 14.12
CA ASP A 103 -4.87 2.48 14.31
C ASP A 103 -6.26 1.94 14.60
N VAL A 104 -6.74 1.03 13.72
CA VAL A 104 -8.02 0.36 13.85
C VAL A 104 -7.87 -1.15 13.63
N HIS A 105 -6.66 -1.68 13.92
CA HIS A 105 -6.38 -3.10 13.70
C HIS A 105 -7.24 -3.99 14.63
N SER A 106 -7.38 -5.25 14.22
CA SER A 106 -8.13 -6.26 15.00
C SER A 106 -9.55 -5.79 15.36
N ASN A 107 -10.32 -5.48 14.34
CA ASN A 107 -11.75 -5.15 14.41
C ASN A 107 -12.55 -6.00 13.40
N GLN A 108 -13.80 -5.63 13.13
CA GLN A 108 -14.69 -6.33 12.21
C GLN A 108 -15.10 -5.42 11.01
N LEU A 109 -14.22 -4.46 10.65
CA LEU A 109 -14.51 -3.49 9.60
C LEU A 109 -14.63 -4.17 8.24
N LYS A 110 -15.75 -3.94 7.54
CA LYS A 110 -16.00 -4.45 6.19
C LYS A 110 -15.51 -3.50 5.10
N SER A 111 -15.42 -2.21 5.41
CA SER A 111 -14.93 -1.14 4.55
C SER A 111 -14.38 0.00 5.38
N LEU A 112 -13.59 0.86 4.77
CA LEU A 112 -13.23 2.18 5.30
C LEU A 112 -14.23 3.22 4.80
N PRO A 113 -14.50 4.29 5.57
CA PRO A 113 -15.36 5.40 5.14
C PRO A 113 -14.69 6.17 3.99
N HIS A 114 -15.51 6.77 3.12
CA HIS A 114 -14.99 7.61 2.03
C HIS A 114 -14.30 8.88 2.54
N SER A 115 -14.74 9.40 3.68
CA SER A 115 -14.11 10.54 4.35
C SER A 115 -12.69 10.27 4.88
N ILE A 116 -12.17 9.04 4.73
CA ILE A 116 -10.75 8.76 5.03
C ILE A 116 -9.82 9.70 4.24
N GLY A 117 -10.20 10.10 3.03
CA GLY A 117 -9.46 11.07 2.22
C GLY A 117 -9.35 12.47 2.83
N CYS A 118 -10.19 12.82 3.81
CA CYS A 118 -10.08 14.08 4.55
C CYS A 118 -8.86 14.12 5.47
N LEU A 119 -8.25 12.95 5.77
CA LEU A 119 -7.11 12.83 6.69
C LEU A 119 -5.80 13.19 5.99
N THR A 120 -5.68 14.42 5.51
CA THR A 120 -4.54 14.88 4.69
C THR A 120 -3.19 14.88 5.41
N LYS A 121 -3.19 14.87 6.77
CA LYS A 121 -1.99 14.80 7.61
C LYS A 121 -1.62 13.36 8.01
N LEU A 122 -2.43 12.37 7.63
CA LEU A 122 -2.25 10.97 8.01
C LEU A 122 -0.94 10.42 7.45
N LYS A 123 -0.08 9.93 8.33
CA LYS A 123 1.20 9.27 7.99
C LYS A 123 1.17 7.77 8.17
N THR A 124 0.46 7.29 9.18
CA THR A 124 0.38 5.86 9.48
C THR A 124 -1.08 5.44 9.57
N LEU A 125 -1.46 4.47 8.74
CA LEU A 125 -2.77 3.83 8.77
C LEU A 125 -2.58 2.32 8.99
N ASN A 126 -3.08 1.83 10.12
CA ASN A 126 -3.11 0.41 10.41
C ASN A 126 -4.57 -0.08 10.48
N VAL A 127 -4.96 -0.90 9.51
CA VAL A 127 -6.28 -1.53 9.42
C VAL A 127 -6.17 -3.06 9.37
N SER A 128 -5.03 -3.60 9.83
CA SER A 128 -4.80 -5.05 9.79
C SER A 128 -5.80 -5.84 10.64
N GLY A 129 -6.03 -7.11 10.32
CA GLY A 129 -6.92 -7.97 11.09
C GLY A 129 -8.40 -7.52 11.04
N ASN A 130 -8.89 -7.18 9.84
CA ASN A 130 -10.26 -6.77 9.60
C ASN A 130 -10.93 -7.64 8.50
N LEU A 131 -12.08 -7.23 8.02
CA LEU A 131 -12.85 -7.94 7.00
C LEU A 131 -12.96 -7.14 5.68
N ILE A 132 -12.02 -6.20 5.45
CA ILE A 132 -12.06 -5.25 4.34
C ILE A 132 -11.84 -5.98 3.02
N THR A 133 -12.74 -5.76 2.06
CA THR A 133 -12.67 -6.37 0.72
C THR A 133 -12.11 -5.44 -0.34
N ILE A 134 -12.34 -4.13 -0.19
CA ILE A 134 -11.90 -3.09 -1.13
C ILE A 134 -11.53 -1.84 -0.30
N LEU A 135 -10.43 -1.19 -0.65
CA LEU A 135 -10.07 0.12 -0.13
C LEU A 135 -10.80 1.22 -0.92
N PRO A 136 -11.31 2.26 -0.27
CA PRO A 136 -11.95 3.37 -0.97
C PRO A 136 -10.92 4.14 -1.80
N LYS A 137 -11.32 4.62 -2.97
CA LYS A 137 -10.44 5.40 -3.85
C LYS A 137 -9.94 6.68 -3.17
N THR A 138 -10.75 7.28 -2.31
CA THR A 138 -10.39 8.49 -1.54
C THR A 138 -9.19 8.31 -0.61
N LEU A 139 -8.77 7.06 -0.31
CA LEU A 139 -7.52 6.82 0.41
C LEU A 139 -6.30 7.45 -0.30
N GLU A 140 -6.38 7.61 -1.60
CA GLU A 140 -5.35 8.26 -2.43
C GLU A 140 -5.14 9.74 -2.09
N ASP A 141 -6.14 10.39 -1.46
CA ASP A 141 -6.05 11.78 -1.02
C ASP A 141 -5.18 11.95 0.25
N CYS A 142 -4.89 10.86 0.95
CA CYS A 142 -3.96 10.84 2.10
C CYS A 142 -2.50 10.93 1.64
N ARG A 143 -2.12 11.98 0.92
CA ARG A 143 -0.81 12.14 0.28
C ARG A 143 0.39 12.16 1.24
N CYS A 144 0.17 12.41 2.52
CA CYS A 144 1.21 12.35 3.54
C CYS A 144 1.49 10.93 4.05
N LEU A 145 0.75 9.90 3.56
CA LEU A 145 0.84 8.54 4.05
C LEU A 145 2.24 7.95 3.80
N GLU A 146 2.89 7.52 4.88
CA GLU A 146 4.21 6.89 4.88
C GLU A 146 4.12 5.39 5.11
N GLU A 147 3.15 4.93 5.92
CA GLU A 147 2.95 3.52 6.24
C GLU A 147 1.48 3.13 6.09
N LEU A 148 1.23 2.09 5.29
CA LEU A 148 -0.08 1.49 5.11
C LEU A 148 0.00 0.00 5.45
N ASN A 149 -0.70 -0.40 6.51
CA ASN A 149 -0.82 -1.80 6.92
C ASN A 149 -2.27 -2.27 6.77
N VAL A 150 -2.49 -3.16 5.79
CA VAL A 150 -3.80 -3.80 5.51
C VAL A 150 -3.71 -5.33 5.58
N ASN A 151 -2.73 -5.86 6.34
CA ASN A 151 -2.53 -7.30 6.52
C ASN A 151 -3.79 -7.98 7.09
N PHE A 152 -3.93 -9.28 6.85
CA PHE A 152 -5.02 -10.08 7.41
C PHE A 152 -6.40 -9.49 7.13
N ASN A 153 -6.69 -9.22 5.85
CA ASN A 153 -7.97 -8.74 5.36
C ASN A 153 -8.53 -9.67 4.27
N LYS A 154 -9.53 -9.21 3.53
CA LYS A 154 -10.13 -9.94 2.42
C LYS A 154 -9.98 -9.19 1.09
N LEU A 155 -8.94 -8.36 0.95
CA LEU A 155 -8.75 -7.52 -0.22
C LEU A 155 -8.58 -8.36 -1.48
N ILE A 156 -9.38 -8.06 -2.50
CA ILE A 156 -9.29 -8.69 -3.82
C ILE A 156 -8.41 -7.90 -4.79
N LYS A 157 -8.30 -6.59 -4.58
CA LYS A 157 -7.42 -5.68 -5.33
C LYS A 157 -7.08 -4.43 -4.51
N LEU A 158 -6.00 -3.76 -4.89
CA LEU A 158 -5.68 -2.39 -4.48
C LEU A 158 -6.27 -1.41 -5.50
N PRO A 159 -6.51 -0.14 -5.13
CA PRO A 159 -6.88 0.90 -6.10
C PRO A 159 -5.85 1.00 -7.23
N ASP A 160 -6.32 1.10 -8.48
CA ASP A 160 -5.45 1.02 -9.65
C ASP A 160 -4.49 2.23 -9.77
N THR A 161 -4.80 3.34 -9.12
CA THR A 161 -4.04 4.60 -9.14
C THR A 161 -3.24 4.88 -7.86
N ILE A 162 -3.27 3.96 -6.88
CA ILE A 162 -2.69 4.13 -5.53
C ILE A 162 -1.22 4.60 -5.54
N GLY A 163 -0.43 4.12 -6.50
CA GLY A 163 0.99 4.45 -6.59
C GLY A 163 1.28 5.84 -7.15
N PHE A 164 0.33 6.45 -7.86
CA PHE A 164 0.51 7.81 -8.39
C PHE A 164 0.34 8.88 -7.32
N GLU A 165 -0.58 8.67 -6.37
CA GLU A 165 -0.95 9.66 -5.38
C GLU A 165 -0.17 9.50 -4.07
N LEU A 166 0.04 8.27 -3.59
CA LEU A 166 0.72 8.01 -2.32
C LEU A 166 2.26 8.06 -2.45
N SER A 167 2.78 9.11 -3.07
CA SER A 167 4.21 9.25 -3.38
C SER A 167 5.15 9.22 -2.16
N ASN A 168 4.64 9.51 -0.96
CA ASN A 168 5.40 9.47 0.29
C ASN A 168 5.46 8.09 0.95
N LEU A 169 4.74 7.10 0.41
CA LEU A 169 4.64 5.78 1.02
C LEU A 169 6.01 5.08 1.06
N ARG A 170 6.41 4.67 2.26
CA ARG A 170 7.66 3.97 2.57
C ARG A 170 7.45 2.50 2.86
N LYS A 171 6.31 2.16 3.44
CA LYS A 171 5.98 0.77 3.80
C LYS A 171 4.56 0.44 3.39
N LEU A 172 4.44 -0.61 2.58
CA LEU A 172 3.16 -1.18 2.18
C LEU A 172 3.12 -2.65 2.59
N SER A 173 2.19 -2.97 3.51
CA SER A 173 1.97 -4.32 4.00
C SER A 173 0.56 -4.76 3.64
N VAL A 174 0.47 -5.74 2.75
CA VAL A 174 -0.78 -6.30 2.21
C VAL A 174 -0.85 -7.81 2.35
N ASN A 175 -0.06 -8.39 3.28
CA ASN A 175 0.01 -9.84 3.42
C ASN A 175 -1.33 -10.44 3.91
N SER A 176 -1.50 -11.73 3.67
CA SER A 176 -2.70 -12.47 4.10
C SER A 176 -4.00 -11.81 3.60
N ASN A 177 -4.07 -11.65 2.27
CA ASN A 177 -5.22 -11.14 1.54
C ASN A 177 -5.58 -12.07 0.37
N LYS A 178 -6.38 -11.59 -0.59
CA LYS A 178 -6.81 -12.33 -1.79
C LYS A 178 -6.39 -11.61 -3.09
N LEU A 179 -5.27 -10.88 -3.04
CA LEU A 179 -4.79 -10.13 -4.20
C LEU A 179 -4.33 -11.08 -5.31
N VAL A 180 -4.82 -10.86 -6.53
CA VAL A 180 -4.42 -11.61 -7.72
C VAL A 180 -3.29 -10.91 -8.46
N TYR A 181 -3.23 -9.58 -8.38
CA TYR A 181 -2.19 -8.74 -8.97
C TYR A 181 -1.92 -7.50 -8.11
N LEU A 182 -0.75 -6.92 -8.29
CA LEU A 182 -0.41 -5.58 -7.83
C LEU A 182 -0.65 -4.60 -8.99
N PRO A 183 -1.29 -3.44 -8.77
CA PRO A 183 -1.53 -2.49 -9.86
C PRO A 183 -0.20 -1.94 -10.41
N HIS A 184 -0.14 -1.64 -11.71
CA HIS A 184 1.06 -1.07 -12.35
C HIS A 184 1.53 0.21 -11.68
N SER A 185 0.60 1.02 -11.14
CA SER A 185 0.95 2.25 -10.42
C SER A 185 1.86 2.02 -9.22
N ILE A 186 1.95 0.81 -8.67
CA ILE A 186 2.86 0.46 -7.57
C ILE A 186 4.31 0.87 -7.90
N SER A 187 4.73 0.71 -9.16
CA SER A 187 6.06 1.08 -9.63
C SER A 187 6.39 2.57 -9.48
N HIS A 188 5.37 3.43 -9.28
CA HIS A 188 5.54 4.87 -9.09
C HIS A 188 5.79 5.27 -7.62
N LEU A 189 5.71 4.35 -6.68
CA LEU A 189 6.01 4.57 -5.26
C LEU A 189 7.54 4.69 -5.03
N LYS A 190 8.15 5.75 -5.54
CA LYS A 190 9.62 5.95 -5.54
C LYS A 190 10.25 5.99 -4.14
N ASN A 191 9.46 6.24 -3.10
CA ASN A 191 9.91 6.27 -1.71
C ASN A 191 9.71 4.93 -0.99
N LEU A 192 9.07 3.93 -1.64
CA LEU A 192 8.79 2.63 -1.03
C LEU A 192 10.09 1.90 -0.70
N ARG A 193 10.21 1.47 0.55
CA ARG A 193 11.35 0.69 1.08
C ARG A 193 10.97 -0.76 1.37
N VAL A 194 9.74 -0.96 1.83
CA VAL A 194 9.26 -2.29 2.21
C VAL A 194 7.95 -2.58 1.51
N LEU A 195 7.91 -3.68 0.76
CA LEU A 195 6.70 -4.24 0.16
C LEU A 195 6.52 -5.68 0.64
N ASP A 196 5.50 -5.90 1.46
CA ASP A 196 5.10 -7.24 1.92
C ASP A 196 3.74 -7.61 1.32
N ALA A 197 3.76 -8.52 0.36
CA ALA A 197 2.58 -9.06 -0.33
C ALA A 197 2.51 -10.61 -0.26
N ARG A 198 3.10 -11.19 0.77
CA ARG A 198 3.05 -12.64 1.02
C ARG A 198 1.64 -13.11 1.32
N LEU A 199 1.39 -14.43 1.23
CA LEU A 199 0.09 -15.03 1.53
C LEU A 199 -1.06 -14.36 0.76
N ASN A 200 -0.91 -14.29 -0.56
CA ASN A 200 -1.91 -13.81 -1.50
C ASN A 200 -2.11 -14.83 -2.63
N SER A 201 -2.70 -14.43 -3.74
CA SER A 201 -2.88 -15.25 -4.94
C SER A 201 -2.24 -14.59 -6.17
N LEU A 202 -1.11 -13.89 -5.98
CA LEU A 202 -0.44 -13.13 -7.04
C LEU A 202 0.00 -14.07 -8.18
N THR A 203 -0.41 -13.75 -9.39
CA THR A 203 -0.05 -14.51 -10.61
C THR A 203 1.22 -14.00 -11.25
N ALA A 204 1.48 -12.70 -11.14
CA ALA A 204 2.66 -12.02 -11.65
C ALA A 204 2.97 -10.77 -10.83
N LEU A 205 4.17 -10.25 -10.95
CA LEU A 205 4.58 -8.93 -10.49
C LEU A 205 4.60 -7.96 -11.68
N PRO A 206 4.41 -6.65 -11.46
CA PRO A 206 4.54 -5.64 -12.53
C PRO A 206 5.90 -5.68 -13.22
N ASP A 207 5.91 -5.45 -14.53
CA ASP A 207 7.14 -5.52 -15.34
C ASP A 207 8.07 -4.33 -15.15
N ASP A 208 7.59 -3.23 -14.57
CA ASP A 208 8.27 -1.94 -14.40
C ASP A 208 8.74 -1.68 -12.96
N LEU A 209 9.03 -2.74 -12.19
CA LEU A 209 9.48 -2.65 -10.80
C LEU A 209 10.78 -1.83 -10.63
N GLU A 210 11.59 -1.68 -11.66
CA GLU A 210 12.84 -0.90 -11.62
C GLU A 210 12.65 0.55 -11.14
N ASN A 211 11.43 1.08 -11.22
CA ASN A 211 11.13 2.42 -10.75
C ASN A 211 11.10 2.54 -9.21
N LEU A 212 11.02 1.42 -8.49
CA LEU A 212 11.08 1.36 -7.03
C LEU A 212 12.54 1.49 -6.53
N ILE A 213 13.17 2.61 -6.84
CA ILE A 213 14.61 2.84 -6.65
C ILE A 213 15.10 2.73 -5.20
N LYS A 214 14.20 2.85 -4.21
CA LYS A 214 14.52 2.78 -2.77
C LYS A 214 14.04 1.47 -2.12
N LEU A 215 13.51 0.52 -2.89
CA LEU A 215 13.00 -0.72 -2.33
C LEU A 215 14.15 -1.56 -1.75
N GLU A 216 14.06 -1.82 -0.45
CA GLU A 216 15.05 -2.56 0.33
C GLU A 216 14.59 -3.97 0.63
N VAL A 217 13.29 -4.15 0.89
CA VAL A 217 12.68 -5.45 1.24
C VAL A 217 11.50 -5.74 0.34
N LEU A 218 11.55 -6.86 -0.37
CA LEU A 218 10.45 -7.39 -1.16
C LEU A 218 10.10 -8.80 -0.67
N ASN A 219 8.90 -8.95 -0.13
CA ASN A 219 8.36 -10.24 0.27
C ASN A 219 7.11 -10.56 -0.54
N VAL A 220 7.20 -11.57 -1.41
CA VAL A 220 6.11 -12.13 -2.21
C VAL A 220 6.01 -13.65 -2.02
N SER A 221 6.44 -14.12 -0.86
CA SER A 221 6.39 -15.54 -0.51
C SER A 221 4.95 -16.03 -0.36
N GLN A 222 4.77 -17.35 -0.38
CA GLN A 222 3.49 -17.98 -0.13
C GLN A 222 2.34 -17.47 -1.02
N ASN A 223 2.64 -17.15 -2.29
CA ASN A 223 1.61 -17.02 -3.32
C ASN A 223 1.34 -18.36 -4.03
N PHE A 224 1.88 -19.43 -3.46
CA PHE A 224 1.67 -20.84 -3.72
C PHE A 224 1.64 -21.22 -5.21
N HIS A 225 0.46 -21.54 -5.73
CA HIS A 225 0.31 -22.06 -7.09
C HIS A 225 0.26 -20.98 -8.17
N HIS A 226 0.23 -19.72 -7.79
CA HIS A 226 -0.09 -18.62 -8.69
C HIS A 226 1.16 -17.96 -9.27
N LEU A 227 2.15 -17.61 -8.44
CA LEU A 227 3.37 -16.92 -8.89
C LEU A 227 4.37 -17.92 -9.48
N GLN A 228 4.53 -17.87 -10.80
CA GLN A 228 5.38 -18.82 -11.55
C GLN A 228 6.67 -18.19 -12.08
N THR A 229 6.68 -16.89 -12.28
CA THR A 229 7.81 -16.17 -12.85
C THR A 229 8.05 -14.85 -12.14
N LEU A 230 9.30 -14.39 -12.18
CA LEU A 230 9.67 -13.05 -11.76
C LEU A 230 10.00 -12.21 -12.99
N PRO A 231 9.62 -10.92 -13.02
CA PRO A 231 9.98 -10.04 -14.11
C PRO A 231 11.48 -9.78 -14.13
N TYR A 232 12.02 -9.54 -15.30
CA TYR A 232 13.45 -9.25 -15.46
C TYR A 232 13.87 -7.96 -14.75
N SER A 233 12.97 -6.99 -14.63
CA SER A 233 13.14 -5.72 -13.93
C SER A 233 13.49 -5.87 -12.45
N ILE A 234 13.23 -7.03 -11.82
CA ILE A 234 13.59 -7.27 -10.42
C ILE A 234 15.09 -7.07 -10.18
N GLY A 235 15.94 -7.42 -11.17
CA GLY A 235 17.38 -7.22 -11.11
C GLY A 235 17.84 -5.76 -11.21
N LEU A 236 16.92 -4.83 -11.47
CA LEU A 236 17.17 -3.39 -11.51
C LEU A 236 16.81 -2.68 -10.20
N LEU A 237 16.30 -3.42 -9.20
CA LEU A 237 16.06 -2.92 -7.85
C LEU A 237 17.38 -2.80 -7.08
N LEU A 238 18.22 -1.86 -7.46
CA LEU A 238 19.62 -1.76 -6.97
C LEU A 238 19.74 -1.53 -5.46
N SER A 239 18.68 -1.11 -4.78
CA SER A 239 18.62 -0.94 -3.32
C SER A 239 18.17 -2.20 -2.60
N LEU A 240 17.72 -3.24 -3.32
CA LEU A 240 17.14 -4.43 -2.73
C LEU A 240 18.18 -5.20 -1.91
N ALA A 241 17.85 -5.38 -0.64
CA ALA A 241 18.66 -6.05 0.37
C ALA A 241 18.12 -7.43 0.74
N GLU A 242 16.79 -7.55 0.79
CA GLU A 242 16.10 -8.78 1.12
C GLU A 242 15.04 -9.11 0.06
N LEU A 243 15.07 -10.34 -0.45
CA LEU A 243 14.09 -10.89 -1.37
C LEU A 243 13.59 -12.23 -0.85
N ASP A 244 12.31 -12.28 -0.53
CA ASP A 244 11.64 -13.53 -0.15
C ASP A 244 10.59 -13.90 -1.19
N ILE A 245 10.85 -14.99 -1.90
CA ILE A 245 9.99 -15.59 -2.92
C ILE A 245 9.64 -17.03 -2.57
N SER A 246 9.84 -17.45 -1.33
CA SER A 246 9.62 -18.83 -0.89
C SER A 246 8.17 -19.29 -1.07
N TYR A 247 7.97 -20.59 -1.18
CA TYR A 247 6.66 -21.23 -1.31
C TYR A 247 5.81 -20.69 -2.46
N ASN A 248 6.41 -20.60 -3.66
CA ASN A 248 5.74 -20.27 -4.91
C ASN A 248 5.92 -21.40 -5.94
N ARG A 249 5.65 -21.14 -7.22
CA ARG A 249 5.89 -22.06 -8.34
C ARG A 249 6.95 -21.57 -9.32
N ILE A 250 7.92 -20.84 -8.83
CA ILE A 250 8.99 -20.28 -9.65
C ILE A 250 9.94 -21.41 -10.06
N THR A 251 10.16 -21.55 -11.38
CA THR A 251 11.02 -22.59 -11.94
C THR A 251 12.43 -22.11 -12.23
N SER A 252 12.62 -20.80 -12.41
CA SER A 252 13.94 -20.21 -12.69
C SER A 252 14.02 -18.79 -12.20
N LEU A 253 15.19 -18.41 -11.70
CA LEU A 253 15.48 -17.02 -11.38
C LEU A 253 15.91 -16.26 -12.62
N PRO A 254 15.46 -14.98 -12.79
CA PRO A 254 15.98 -14.12 -13.86
C PRO A 254 17.48 -13.87 -13.69
N ASP A 255 18.25 -13.94 -14.77
CA ASP A 255 19.71 -13.70 -14.72
C ASP A 255 20.06 -12.31 -14.19
N SER A 256 19.13 -11.35 -14.31
CA SER A 256 19.27 -9.98 -13.79
C SER A 256 19.44 -9.87 -12.29
N ILE A 257 19.02 -10.89 -11.50
CA ILE A 257 19.25 -10.94 -10.05
C ILE A 257 20.75 -10.87 -9.72
N GLY A 258 21.61 -11.36 -10.63
CA GLY A 258 23.08 -11.22 -10.52
C GLY A 258 23.56 -9.76 -10.36
N CYS A 259 22.78 -8.77 -10.78
CA CYS A 259 23.10 -7.35 -10.67
C CYS A 259 22.81 -6.75 -9.29
N LEU A 260 22.10 -7.43 -8.41
CA LEU A 260 21.67 -6.94 -7.10
C LEU A 260 22.81 -6.97 -6.08
N LYS A 261 23.71 -5.99 -6.13
CA LYS A 261 24.92 -5.96 -5.28
C LYS A 261 24.63 -5.88 -3.79
N ARG A 262 23.49 -5.29 -3.40
CA ARG A 262 23.08 -5.14 -2.00
C ARG A 262 22.33 -6.34 -1.44
N LEU A 263 21.91 -7.27 -2.31
CA LEU A 263 21.14 -8.45 -1.89
C LEU A 263 22.01 -9.34 -0.99
N HIS A 264 21.61 -9.46 0.27
CA HIS A 264 22.28 -10.31 1.27
C HIS A 264 21.37 -11.40 1.83
N LYS A 265 20.05 -11.26 1.64
CA LYS A 265 19.09 -12.29 2.03
C LYS A 265 18.20 -12.66 0.85
N LEU A 266 18.21 -13.93 0.50
CA LEU A 266 17.40 -14.51 -0.58
C LEU A 266 16.75 -15.79 -0.08
N CYS A 267 15.43 -15.78 0.09
CA CYS A 267 14.65 -16.96 0.48
C CYS A 267 13.93 -17.50 -0.75
N VAL A 268 14.20 -18.74 -1.10
CA VAL A 268 13.68 -19.40 -2.32
C VAL A 268 13.01 -20.75 -2.04
N ASP A 269 12.99 -21.18 -0.79
CA ASP A 269 12.50 -22.49 -0.37
C ASP A 269 11.09 -22.77 -0.90
N GLY A 270 10.78 -24.06 -1.12
CA GLY A 270 9.45 -24.46 -1.57
C GLY A 270 9.08 -24.06 -3.01
N ASN A 271 10.08 -23.70 -3.85
CA ASN A 271 9.91 -23.48 -5.28
C ASN A 271 10.50 -24.64 -6.09
N PRO A 272 9.93 -25.03 -7.25
CA PRO A 272 10.48 -26.03 -8.14
C PRO A 272 11.61 -25.45 -9.01
N LEU A 273 12.62 -24.83 -8.38
CA LEU A 273 13.71 -24.19 -9.10
C LEU A 273 14.61 -25.20 -9.82
N SER A 274 14.80 -24.95 -11.11
CA SER A 274 15.76 -25.69 -11.97
C SER A 274 17.01 -24.85 -12.30
N SER A 275 16.94 -23.53 -12.17
CA SER A 275 18.04 -22.61 -12.45
C SER A 275 18.00 -21.40 -11.51
N PRO A 276 19.08 -21.14 -10.73
CA PRO A 276 20.32 -21.92 -10.55
C PRO A 276 20.10 -23.37 -10.07
N PRO A 277 21.09 -24.25 -10.27
CA PRO A 277 21.04 -25.60 -9.71
C PRO A 277 21.03 -25.60 -8.17
N PRO A 278 20.48 -26.61 -7.49
CA PRO A 278 20.35 -26.65 -6.03
C PRO A 278 21.68 -26.41 -5.27
N PHE A 279 22.79 -27.00 -5.75
CA PHE A 279 24.09 -26.87 -5.10
C PHE A 279 24.60 -25.42 -5.05
N VAL A 280 24.13 -24.53 -5.95
CA VAL A 280 24.51 -23.10 -5.95
C VAL A 280 23.81 -22.36 -4.80
N PHE A 281 22.56 -22.73 -4.50
CA PHE A 281 21.84 -22.16 -3.35
C PHE A 281 22.47 -22.52 -2.01
N GLU A 282 23.01 -23.76 -1.89
CA GLU A 282 23.70 -24.23 -0.69
C GLU A 282 24.96 -23.39 -0.37
N GLN A 283 25.59 -22.80 -1.38
CA GLN A 283 26.75 -21.92 -1.24
C GLN A 283 26.38 -20.47 -0.85
N GLY A 284 25.09 -20.17 -0.77
CA GLY A 284 24.57 -18.88 -0.33
C GLY A 284 24.35 -17.85 -1.43
N VAL A 285 23.86 -16.69 -1.02
CA VAL A 285 23.38 -15.62 -1.92
C VAL A 285 24.47 -15.12 -2.87
N HIS A 286 25.71 -15.07 -2.41
CA HIS A 286 26.85 -14.61 -3.24
C HIS A 286 27.05 -15.52 -4.45
N ALA A 287 27.08 -16.83 -4.22
CA ALA A 287 27.25 -17.84 -5.29
C ALA A 287 26.09 -17.79 -6.30
N VAL A 288 24.86 -17.62 -5.81
CA VAL A 288 23.67 -17.44 -6.68
C VAL A 288 23.82 -16.21 -7.57
N ARG A 289 24.25 -15.11 -7.02
CA ARG A 289 24.45 -13.86 -7.79
C ARG A 289 25.57 -13.99 -8.82
N GLU A 290 26.67 -14.61 -8.45
CA GLU A 290 27.80 -14.84 -9.34
C GLU A 290 27.40 -15.74 -10.51
N TYR A 291 26.77 -16.89 -10.23
CA TYR A 291 26.23 -17.79 -11.26
C TYR A 291 25.31 -17.07 -12.25
N LEU A 292 24.35 -16.27 -11.74
CA LEU A 292 23.41 -15.56 -12.59
C LEU A 292 24.09 -14.44 -13.40
N SER A 293 25.08 -13.77 -12.83
CA SER A 293 25.89 -12.76 -13.51
C SER A 293 26.72 -13.34 -14.67
N GLU A 294 27.36 -14.49 -14.46
CA GLU A 294 28.10 -15.21 -15.50
C GLU A 294 27.17 -15.67 -16.64
N LYS A 295 26.02 -16.24 -16.28
CA LYS A 295 25.02 -16.67 -17.25
C LYS A 295 24.50 -15.51 -18.09
N MET A 296 24.31 -14.33 -17.50
CA MET A 296 23.96 -13.11 -18.20
C MET A 296 25.05 -12.69 -19.18
N ASN A 297 26.32 -12.72 -18.77
CA ASN A 297 27.45 -12.34 -19.60
C ASN A 297 27.63 -13.27 -20.82
N THR A 298 27.47 -14.58 -20.63
CA THR A 298 27.58 -15.56 -21.71
C THR A 298 26.48 -15.39 -22.76
N ARG A 299 25.25 -15.03 -22.34
CA ARG A 299 24.16 -14.72 -23.30
C ARG A 299 24.44 -13.45 -24.11
N ASN A 300 25.07 -12.44 -23.50
CA ASN A 300 25.41 -11.19 -24.18
C ASN A 300 26.53 -11.39 -25.22
N LEU A 301 27.47 -12.29 -24.97
CA LEU A 301 28.52 -12.65 -25.94
C LEU A 301 27.96 -13.42 -27.16
N SER A 302 26.90 -14.19 -26.96
CA SER A 302 26.27 -14.97 -28.04
C SER A 302 25.21 -14.19 -28.86
N SER A 303 24.81 -13.02 -28.44
CA SER A 303 23.76 -12.22 -29.07
C SER A 303 24.21 -10.80 -29.43
N HIS A 304 24.93 -10.66 -30.54
CA HIS A 304 25.25 -9.34 -31.15
C HIS A 304 24.02 -8.50 -31.57
N LYS A 305 22.80 -8.86 -31.16
CA LYS A 305 21.55 -8.22 -31.64
C LYS A 305 20.54 -7.75 -30.57
N LYS A 306 20.88 -7.67 -29.26
CA LYS A 306 19.92 -7.08 -28.29
C LYS A 306 20.55 -5.95 -27.46
N LYS A 307 20.57 -4.74 -28.04
CA LYS A 307 21.13 -3.49 -27.48
C LYS A 307 20.22 -2.77 -26.46
N SER A 308 19.26 -3.38 -25.78
CA SER A 308 18.27 -2.51 -25.13
C SER A 308 18.41 -2.38 -23.60
N TRP A 309 18.80 -3.41 -22.86
CA TRP A 309 18.68 -3.35 -21.40
C TRP A 309 20.01 -3.14 -20.65
N VAL A 310 21.12 -3.60 -21.20
CA VAL A 310 22.46 -3.30 -20.63
C VAL A 310 22.71 -1.79 -20.61
N GLY A 311 22.18 -1.08 -21.60
CA GLY A 311 22.18 0.38 -21.65
C GLY A 311 21.38 1.04 -20.49
N LYS A 312 20.32 0.38 -19.99
CA LYS A 312 19.57 0.87 -18.82
C LYS A 312 20.37 0.69 -17.54
N LEU A 313 21.02 -0.44 -17.35
CA LEU A 313 21.88 -0.69 -16.17
C LEU A 313 23.05 0.32 -16.07
N VAL A 314 23.71 0.63 -17.19
CA VAL A 314 24.78 1.63 -17.23
C VAL A 314 24.24 3.03 -16.91
N ARG A 315 23.01 3.35 -17.35
CA ARG A 315 22.42 4.67 -17.14
C ARG A 315 22.03 4.95 -15.67
N TYR A 316 21.69 3.90 -14.89
CA TYR A 316 21.37 4.02 -13.46
C TYR A 316 22.58 3.84 -12.53
N GLY A 317 23.67 3.24 -13.02
CA GLY A 317 24.87 2.99 -12.23
C GLY A 317 25.89 4.14 -12.17
N THR A 318 25.73 5.20 -13.00
CA THR A 318 26.72 6.29 -13.13
C THR A 318 26.27 7.63 -12.54
N PHE A 319 25.24 7.66 -11.68
CA PHE A 319 24.87 8.87 -10.95
C PHE A 319 25.57 8.93 -9.59
N ASN A 320 26.92 8.98 -9.59
CA ASN A 320 27.69 9.58 -8.50
C ASN A 320 29.09 9.95 -8.99
N GLY A 321 29.25 11.24 -9.24
CA GLY A 321 30.50 11.97 -9.05
C GLY A 321 31.62 11.75 -10.07
N GLY A 322 31.91 12.75 -10.86
CA GLY A 322 33.18 12.90 -11.53
C GLY A 322 33.07 13.47 -12.96
N TYR A 323 33.28 14.77 -13.08
CA TYR A 323 33.53 15.40 -14.36
C TYR A 323 34.75 14.78 -15.02
N GLY A 324 34.55 14.03 -16.08
CA GLY A 324 35.63 13.55 -16.96
C GLY A 324 35.24 13.76 -18.40
N TYR A 325 35.82 14.77 -19.01
CA TYR A 325 35.71 15.02 -20.45
C TYR A 325 36.30 13.85 -21.24
N PHE A 326 35.48 13.06 -21.92
CA PHE A 326 35.91 12.26 -23.07
C PHE A 326 35.31 12.81 -24.33
N ARG A 327 36.17 13.44 -25.11
CA ARG A 327 35.93 13.93 -26.45
C ARG A 327 36.05 12.70 -27.39
N THR A 328 34.94 12.19 -27.92
CA THR A 328 34.98 11.31 -29.08
C THR A 328 34.28 12.01 -30.25
N ASN A 329 35.09 12.32 -31.27
CA ASN A 329 34.65 12.75 -32.57
C ASN A 329 34.05 11.55 -33.29
N GLU A 330 32.74 11.56 -33.53
CA GLU A 330 32.10 10.80 -34.61
C GLU A 330 30.82 11.55 -35.05
N PRO A 331 30.43 11.44 -36.37
CA PRO A 331 29.60 12.42 -37.05
C PRO A 331 28.12 12.33 -36.69
N ARG A 332 27.51 13.50 -36.60
CA ARG A 332 26.07 13.69 -36.51
C ARG A 332 25.41 13.33 -37.81
N GLU A 333 24.69 12.25 -37.83
CA GLU A 333 23.51 12.04 -38.72
C GLU A 333 22.63 10.99 -38.06
N ASP A 334 21.30 11.22 -38.03
CA ASP A 334 20.21 10.33 -37.56
C ASP A 334 19.83 10.34 -36.08
N ARG A 335 19.64 11.52 -35.47
CA ARG A 335 19.03 11.62 -34.13
C ARG A 335 17.64 12.28 -34.07
N GLU A 336 17.03 12.67 -35.16
CA GLU A 336 15.73 13.35 -35.11
C GLU A 336 14.49 12.48 -35.43
N ALA A 337 14.64 11.21 -35.83
CA ALA A 337 13.51 10.38 -36.26
C ALA A 337 12.86 9.51 -35.16
N PHE A 338 13.37 9.45 -33.91
CA PHE A 338 12.90 8.48 -32.92
C PHE A 338 12.20 9.07 -31.69
N MET A 339 12.00 10.40 -31.63
CA MET A 339 11.40 11.06 -30.44
C MET A 339 9.95 11.54 -30.64
N TYR A 340 9.31 11.26 -31.78
CA TYR A 340 7.97 11.80 -32.08
C TYR A 340 6.86 10.76 -32.26
N SER A 341 6.99 9.54 -31.78
CA SER A 341 5.93 8.53 -32.00
C SER A 341 5.10 8.13 -30.75
N GLN A 342 5.22 8.82 -29.61
CA GLN A 342 4.44 8.47 -28.41
C GLN A 342 3.62 9.56 -27.73
N TYR A 343 3.45 10.71 -28.37
CA TYR A 343 2.43 11.68 -27.92
C TYR A 343 1.53 12.05 -29.09
N ARG A 344 0.53 11.21 -29.38
CA ARG A 344 -0.69 11.67 -30.07
C ARG A 344 -1.67 12.13 -29.02
N SER A 345 -1.75 13.43 -28.87
CA SER A 345 -2.81 14.18 -28.22
C SER A 345 -4.18 13.73 -28.74
N ILE A 346 -5.08 13.43 -27.82
CA ILE A 346 -6.50 13.23 -28.10
C ILE A 346 -7.15 14.62 -28.05
N ASP A 347 -6.98 15.39 -29.11
CA ASP A 347 -7.78 16.58 -29.35
C ASP A 347 -8.24 16.54 -30.80
N GLY A 348 -9.52 16.18 -31.00
CA GLY A 348 -10.11 16.13 -32.32
C GLY A 348 -11.49 15.48 -32.39
N LEU A 349 -12.40 15.85 -31.49
CA LEU A 349 -13.82 15.57 -31.66
C LEU A 349 -14.50 16.77 -32.34
N THR A 350 -14.51 16.74 -33.67
CA THR A 350 -15.58 17.37 -34.45
C THR A 350 -16.22 16.31 -35.31
N SER A 351 -17.50 16.06 -35.07
CA SER A 351 -18.38 15.22 -35.87
C SER A 351 -18.58 15.85 -37.29
N PRO A 352 -18.96 15.05 -38.32
CA PRO A 352 -20.35 14.72 -38.46
C PRO A 352 -20.70 13.37 -39.15
N ARG A 353 -21.91 12.86 -38.76
CA ARG A 353 -22.87 12.09 -39.58
C ARG A 353 -22.38 10.97 -40.50
N TYR A 354 -22.70 9.70 -40.12
CA TYR A 354 -23.37 8.80 -41.06
C TYR A 354 -24.26 7.79 -40.31
N ILE A 355 -25.48 7.74 -40.78
CA ILE A 355 -26.57 6.81 -40.43
C ILE A 355 -26.21 5.46 -41.04
N GLY A 356 -26.21 4.40 -40.24
CA GLY A 356 -26.09 3.03 -40.71
C GLY A 356 -26.70 2.06 -39.69
N THR A 357 -27.90 1.63 -39.97
CA THR A 357 -28.67 0.63 -39.26
C THR A 357 -27.97 -0.72 -39.21
N PHE A 358 -27.73 -1.29 -38.04
CA PHE A 358 -27.50 -2.70 -37.89
C PHE A 358 -28.42 -3.31 -36.83
N THR A 359 -29.27 -4.22 -37.31
CA THR A 359 -30.19 -5.05 -36.55
C THR A 359 -29.49 -6.12 -35.74
N PRO A 360 -29.95 -6.48 -34.54
CA PRO A 360 -29.35 -7.56 -33.76
C PRO A 360 -29.93 -8.91 -34.20
N ARG A 361 -29.06 -9.84 -34.57
CA ARG A 361 -29.40 -11.25 -34.74
C ARG A 361 -29.44 -11.94 -33.39
N ARG A 362 -30.63 -12.45 -33.06
CA ARG A 362 -30.93 -13.41 -32.01
C ARG A 362 -30.17 -14.72 -32.28
N PHE A 363 -29.48 -15.25 -31.29
CA PHE A 363 -29.12 -16.67 -31.27
C PHE A 363 -29.91 -17.38 -30.17
N PHE A 364 -30.58 -18.46 -30.64
CA PHE A 364 -31.48 -19.30 -29.86
C PHE A 364 -30.74 -20.21 -28.89
N TRP A 365 -31.34 -20.41 -27.75
CA TRP A 365 -31.08 -21.49 -26.80
C TRP A 365 -31.51 -22.84 -27.39
N THR A 366 -30.70 -23.88 -27.22
CA THR A 366 -31.18 -25.28 -27.23
C THR A 366 -30.81 -25.93 -25.89
N ARG A 367 -31.84 -26.31 -25.18
CA ARG A 367 -31.84 -27.21 -24.04
C ARG A 367 -31.44 -28.62 -24.51
N GLY A 368 -30.55 -29.28 -23.77
CA GLY A 368 -30.33 -30.73 -23.84
C GLY A 368 -30.33 -31.32 -22.45
N TYR A 369 -31.39 -32.00 -22.09
CA TYR A 369 -31.49 -32.90 -20.94
C TYR A 369 -30.69 -34.18 -21.20
N TRP A 370 -29.93 -34.68 -20.26
CA TRP A 370 -29.74 -36.13 -20.05
C TRP A 370 -29.68 -36.45 -18.57
N THR A 371 -30.60 -37.31 -18.16
CA THR A 371 -30.67 -38.09 -16.92
C THR A 371 -29.77 -39.30 -16.99
N ARG A 372 -28.99 -39.54 -15.97
CA ARG A 372 -28.83 -40.73 -15.11
C ARG A 372 -27.72 -40.54 -14.10
#